data_925874a40c99a303553a98245b105a43
#
_entry.id   925874a40c99a303553a98245b105a43
#
_cell.length_a   1.000
_cell.length_b   1.000
_cell.length_c   1.000
_cell.angle_alpha   90.00
_cell.angle_beta   90.00
_cell.angle_gamma   90.00
#
_symmetry.space_group_name_H-M   'P 1'
#
loop_
_entity.id
_entity.type
_entity.pdbx_description
1 polymer ?
#
loop_
_entity_poly.entity_id
_entity_poly.type
_entity_poly.pdbx_seq_one_letter_code
_entity_poly.pdbx_strand_id
1 'polypeptide(L)'
;MEINFVLPGNSNLPIGGNKIIYQYANELSSRGHQVTLTFLFDLRTNKLRFFCKYLLRNQIIKRSSSHKHEITWLSLNKEIKIKFDVIFLSELIDADVVIATEARTTKVVSKLNKKKGRKYYFIQNYETWTFNENIEKLNNTFKLGLNNI
;
A
#
# COMPACT_ATOMS: atom_id res chain seq x y z
N MET A 1 2.27 19.08 -2.71
CA MET A 1 1.75 18.24 -1.60
C MET A 1 2.53 16.94 -1.55
N GLU A 2 2.66 16.37 -0.35
CA GLU A 2 3.19 15.01 -0.16
C GLU A 2 2.04 13.99 -0.14
N ILE A 3 2.08 13.02 -1.05
CA ILE A 3 1.02 12.02 -1.26
C ILE A 3 1.61 10.62 -1.10
N ASN A 4 1.02 9.80 -0.22
CA ASN A 4 1.47 8.44 0.02
C ASN A 4 0.38 7.42 -0.37
N PHE A 5 0.63 6.62 -1.40
CA PHE A 5 -0.20 5.46 -1.74
C PHE A 5 0.26 4.23 -0.96
N VAL A 6 -0.66 3.57 -0.28
CA VAL A 6 -0.38 2.38 0.52
C VAL A 6 -0.95 1.16 -0.19
N LEU A 7 -0.05 0.31 -0.70
CA LEU A 7 -0.36 -0.89 -1.48
C LEU A 7 -0.19 -2.16 -0.62
N PRO A 8 -0.94 -3.24 -0.91
CA PRO A 8 -0.94 -4.46 -0.08
C PRO A 8 0.33 -5.31 -0.19
N GLY A 9 1.13 -5.07 -1.16
CA GLY A 9 2.38 -5.79 -1.45
C GLY A 9 2.84 -5.54 -2.88
N ASN A 10 4.06 -5.91 -3.20
CA ASN A 10 4.59 -5.82 -4.55
C ASN A 10 4.41 -7.13 -5.32
N SER A 11 4.14 -7.00 -6.61
CA SER A 11 4.14 -8.10 -7.58
C SER A 11 4.91 -7.65 -8.81
N ASN A 12 5.79 -8.52 -9.32
CA ASN A 12 6.49 -8.29 -10.59
C ASN A 12 5.58 -8.56 -11.80
N LEU A 13 4.37 -9.08 -11.56
CA LEU A 13 3.39 -9.29 -12.61
C LEU A 13 2.53 -8.04 -12.79
N PRO A 14 2.13 -7.72 -14.02
CA PRO A 14 1.20 -6.63 -14.28
C PRO A 14 -0.17 -6.96 -13.67
N ILE A 15 -0.54 -6.17 -12.65
CA ILE A 15 -1.83 -6.25 -11.98
C ILE A 15 -2.61 -4.98 -12.32
N GLY A 16 -3.84 -5.14 -12.82
CA GLY A 16 -4.66 -4.01 -13.30
C GLY A 16 -4.85 -2.91 -12.25
N GLY A 17 -5.13 -3.27 -11.01
CA GLY A 17 -5.26 -2.31 -9.92
C GLY A 17 -3.97 -1.52 -9.65
N ASN A 18 -2.82 -2.20 -9.64
CA ASN A 18 -1.54 -1.51 -9.46
C ASN A 18 -1.22 -0.59 -10.64
N LYS A 19 -1.58 -1.00 -11.89
CA LYS A 19 -1.39 -0.16 -13.07
C LYS A 19 -2.06 1.20 -12.92
N ILE A 20 -3.31 1.20 -12.48
CA ILE A 20 -4.07 2.44 -12.27
C ILE A 20 -3.37 3.32 -11.21
N ILE A 21 -2.95 2.75 -10.10
CA ILE A 21 -2.24 3.50 -9.04
C ILE A 21 -0.93 4.10 -9.58
N TYR A 22 -0.16 3.35 -10.38
CA TYR A 22 1.10 3.85 -10.95
C TYR A 22 0.85 4.96 -11.98
N GLN A 23 -0.22 4.90 -12.76
CA GLN A 23 -0.61 5.97 -13.67
C GLN A 23 -0.98 7.25 -12.91
N TYR A 24 -1.78 7.14 -11.83
CA TYR A 24 -2.07 8.29 -10.97
C TYR A 24 -0.81 8.84 -10.28
N ALA A 25 0.08 7.97 -9.81
CA ALA A 25 1.35 8.38 -9.20
C ALA A 25 2.22 9.17 -10.19
N ASN A 26 2.34 8.69 -11.44
CA ASN A 26 3.06 9.39 -12.51
C ASN A 26 2.45 10.76 -12.80
N GLU A 27 1.13 10.82 -12.95
CA GLU A 27 0.41 12.06 -13.27
C GLU A 27 0.54 13.09 -12.13
N LEU A 28 0.39 12.66 -10.87
CA LEU A 28 0.55 13.55 -9.72
C LEU A 28 2.00 14.02 -9.58
N SER A 29 2.98 13.14 -9.82
CA SER A 29 4.39 13.52 -9.83
C SER A 29 4.70 14.53 -10.93
N SER A 30 4.17 14.34 -12.15
CA SER A 30 4.35 15.29 -13.26
C SER A 30 3.72 16.67 -12.99
N ARG A 31 2.71 16.73 -12.13
CA ARG A 31 2.10 17.98 -11.63
C ARG A 31 2.85 18.62 -10.46
N GLY A 32 4.04 18.12 -10.11
CA GLY A 32 4.89 18.67 -9.07
C GLY A 32 4.53 18.23 -7.64
N HIS A 33 3.74 17.16 -7.47
CA HIS A 33 3.51 16.58 -6.15
C HIS A 33 4.63 15.58 -5.79
N GLN A 34 5.01 15.52 -4.52
CA GLN A 34 5.92 14.50 -4.02
C GLN A 34 5.12 13.22 -3.75
N VAL A 35 5.33 12.20 -4.58
CA VAL A 35 4.57 10.95 -4.50
C VAL A 35 5.44 9.84 -3.92
N THR A 36 4.87 9.07 -3.00
CA THR A 36 5.48 7.85 -2.46
C THR A 36 4.55 6.67 -2.67
N LEU A 37 5.10 5.57 -3.17
CA LEU A 37 4.45 4.27 -3.22
C LEU A 37 4.97 3.42 -2.06
N THR A 38 4.12 3.07 -1.11
CA THR A 38 4.46 2.25 0.06
C THR A 38 3.85 0.87 -0.06
N PHE A 39 4.67 -0.15 -0.23
CA PHE A 39 4.25 -1.55 -0.29
C PHE A 39 4.35 -2.18 1.09
N LEU A 40 3.21 -2.63 1.61
CA LEU A 40 3.16 -3.30 2.89
C LEU A 40 3.68 -4.73 2.79
N PHE A 41 4.38 -5.17 3.81
CA PHE A 41 4.82 -6.54 3.90
C PHE A 41 3.62 -7.45 4.21
N ASP A 42 3.34 -8.38 3.30
CA ASP A 42 2.37 -9.48 3.37
C ASP A 42 1.24 -9.37 4.42
N LEU A 43 0.15 -8.73 4.04
CA LEU A 43 -1.07 -8.58 4.86
C LEU A 43 -1.89 -9.89 5.02
N ARG A 44 -1.46 -10.98 4.36
CA ARG A 44 -2.20 -12.26 4.33
C ARG A 44 -1.86 -13.19 5.50
N THR A 45 -0.83 -12.86 6.30
CA THR A 45 -0.32 -13.75 7.33
C THR A 45 -1.03 -13.61 8.68
N ASN A 46 -1.17 -14.75 9.39
CA ASN A 46 -1.63 -14.78 10.78
C ASN A 46 -0.64 -14.08 11.72
N LYS A 47 -1.13 -13.55 12.86
CA LYS A 47 -0.31 -12.81 13.84
C LYS A 47 0.97 -13.54 14.26
N LEU A 48 0.92 -14.86 14.46
CA LEU A 48 2.08 -15.67 14.85
C LEU A 48 3.11 -15.75 13.72
N ARG A 49 2.68 -15.99 12.48
CA ARG A 49 3.56 -15.99 11.29
C ARG A 49 4.14 -14.59 11.03
N PHE A 50 3.36 -13.54 11.30
CA PHE A 50 3.83 -12.17 11.23
C PHE A 50 4.97 -11.91 12.22
N PHE A 51 4.85 -12.38 13.48
CA PHE A 51 5.87 -12.24 14.49
C PHE A 51 7.16 -13.02 14.14
N CYS A 52 7.02 -14.25 13.66
CA CYS A 52 8.17 -15.03 13.17
C CYS A 52 8.85 -14.35 11.96
N LYS A 53 8.10 -13.83 11.01
CA LYS A 53 8.63 -13.08 9.87
C LYS A 53 9.33 -11.79 10.32
N TYR A 54 8.80 -11.13 11.34
CA TYR A 54 9.41 -9.96 11.94
C TYR A 54 10.79 -10.26 12.55
N LEU A 55 10.89 -11.31 13.36
CA LEU A 55 12.18 -11.75 13.96
C LEU A 55 13.20 -12.15 12.89
N LEU A 56 12.73 -12.72 11.77
CA LEU A 56 13.55 -13.14 10.64
C LEU A 56 13.67 -12.06 9.54
N ARG A 57 13.15 -10.85 9.76
CA ARG A 57 13.07 -9.76 8.76
C ARG A 57 14.39 -9.57 8.00
N ASN A 58 15.49 -9.44 8.73
CA ASN A 58 16.79 -9.17 8.12
C ASN A 58 17.31 -10.34 7.27
N GLN A 59 16.93 -11.58 7.61
CA GLN A 59 17.30 -12.77 6.84
C GLN A 59 16.38 -12.96 5.63
N ILE A 60 15.06 -12.67 5.78
CA ILE A 60 14.07 -12.79 4.71
C ILE A 60 14.30 -11.69 3.65
N ILE A 61 14.56 -10.46 4.07
CA ILE A 61 14.86 -9.34 3.15
C ILE A 61 16.14 -9.65 2.38
N LYS A 62 17.20 -10.14 3.03
CA LYS A 62 18.45 -10.55 2.34
C LYS A 62 18.25 -11.70 1.34
N ARG A 63 17.35 -12.65 1.60
CA ARG A 63 17.01 -13.76 0.69
C ARG A 63 16.07 -13.37 -0.43
N SER A 64 15.18 -12.41 -0.20
CA SER A 64 14.19 -11.92 -1.17
C SER A 64 14.76 -10.85 -2.13
N SER A 65 15.98 -10.40 -1.91
CA SER A 65 16.50 -9.14 -2.44
C SER A 65 16.80 -9.11 -3.94
N SER A 66 16.69 -10.20 -4.68
CA SER A 66 17.14 -10.10 -6.08
C SER A 66 16.07 -9.71 -7.11
N HIS A 67 14.76 -9.93 -6.88
CA HIS A 67 13.77 -9.65 -7.94
C HIS A 67 12.40 -9.10 -7.49
N LYS A 68 12.12 -8.98 -6.20
CA LYS A 68 10.80 -8.54 -5.71
C LYS A 68 10.66 -7.02 -5.49
N HIS A 69 11.74 -6.28 -5.58
CA HIS A 69 11.80 -4.86 -5.21
C HIS A 69 11.79 -3.91 -6.42
N GLU A 70 11.54 -4.42 -7.62
CA GLU A 70 11.57 -3.61 -8.82
C GLU A 70 10.25 -3.68 -9.58
N ILE A 71 9.73 -2.53 -10.01
CA ILE A 71 8.57 -2.45 -10.89
C ILE A 71 9.11 -2.32 -12.32
N THR A 72 9.23 -3.45 -13.02
CA THR A 72 9.88 -3.51 -14.34
C THR A 72 8.91 -3.38 -15.50
N TRP A 73 7.63 -3.64 -15.28
CA TRP A 73 6.63 -3.73 -16.34
C TRP A 73 5.90 -2.40 -16.65
N LEU A 74 6.17 -1.35 -15.85
CA LEU A 74 5.64 -0.01 -16.07
C LEU A 74 6.70 1.04 -15.69
N SER A 75 6.92 2.02 -16.56
CA SER A 75 7.84 3.11 -16.28
C SER A 75 7.23 4.08 -15.27
N LEU A 76 7.93 4.26 -14.15
CA LEU A 76 7.59 5.26 -13.13
C LEU A 76 8.49 6.48 -13.29
N ASN A 77 7.94 7.66 -12.98
CA ASN A 77 8.72 8.88 -12.87
C ASN A 77 9.81 8.71 -11.81
N LYS A 78 11.03 9.13 -12.13
CA LYS A 78 12.23 8.97 -11.27
C LYS A 78 12.11 9.69 -9.92
N GLU A 79 11.23 10.69 -9.81
CA GLU A 79 10.97 11.42 -8.57
C GLU A 79 10.05 10.70 -7.60
N ILE A 80 9.34 9.64 -8.05
CA ILE A 80 8.47 8.85 -7.20
C ILE A 80 9.33 8.02 -6.25
N LYS A 81 9.12 8.24 -4.95
CA LYS A 81 9.76 7.45 -3.90
C LYS A 81 9.06 6.11 -3.76
N ILE A 82 9.82 5.02 -3.64
CA ILE A 82 9.28 3.69 -3.46
C ILE A 82 9.81 3.10 -2.16
N LYS A 83 8.90 2.60 -1.31
CA LYS A 83 9.22 1.86 -0.08
C LYS A 83 8.62 0.47 -0.16
N PHE A 84 9.46 -0.54 -0.07
CA PHE A 84 9.04 -1.94 -0.02
C PHE A 84 9.08 -2.52 1.39
N ASP A 85 8.32 -3.59 1.59
CA ASP A 85 8.34 -4.42 2.80
C ASP A 85 8.11 -3.64 4.11
N VAL A 86 7.25 -2.64 4.07
CA VAL A 86 6.88 -1.85 5.25
C VAL A 86 6.02 -2.69 6.19
N ILE A 87 6.47 -2.84 7.43
CA ILE A 87 5.82 -3.68 8.46
C ILE A 87 5.12 -2.82 9.51
N PHE A 88 5.75 -1.75 9.96
CA PHE A 88 5.24 -0.91 11.04
C PHE A 88 4.57 0.36 10.53
N LEU A 89 3.54 0.79 11.24
CA LEU A 89 2.87 2.07 10.98
C LEU A 89 3.82 3.27 11.08
N SER A 90 4.85 3.18 11.92
CA SER A 90 5.88 4.22 12.09
C SER A 90 6.79 4.37 10.86
N GLU A 91 6.94 3.33 10.05
CA GLU A 91 7.78 3.35 8.84
C GLU A 91 7.11 4.09 7.67
N LEU A 92 5.78 4.28 7.72
CA LEU A 92 5.11 5.12 6.73
C LEU A 92 5.59 6.57 6.88
N ILE A 93 5.74 7.23 5.75
CA ILE A 93 6.15 8.65 5.73
C ILE A 93 5.05 9.55 6.32
N ASP A 94 5.44 10.69 6.85
CA ASP A 94 4.52 11.79 7.09
C ASP A 94 4.16 12.39 5.73
N ALA A 95 2.90 12.76 5.53
CA ALA A 95 2.39 13.23 4.26
C ALA A 95 1.19 14.17 4.46
N ASP A 96 0.78 14.90 3.43
CA ASP A 96 -0.48 15.67 3.43
C ASP A 96 -1.69 14.74 3.22
N VAL A 97 -1.47 13.70 2.39
CA VAL A 97 -2.51 12.75 1.99
C VAL A 97 -1.95 11.33 2.04
N VAL A 98 -2.71 10.41 2.65
CA VAL A 98 -2.43 8.98 2.64
C VAL A 98 -3.63 8.22 2.06
N ILE A 99 -3.36 7.36 1.07
CA ILE A 99 -4.39 6.69 0.28
C ILE A 99 -4.27 5.18 0.40
N ALA A 100 -5.28 4.53 0.96
CA ALA A 100 -5.44 3.08 0.88
C ALA A 100 -5.86 2.70 -0.54
N THR A 101 -5.23 1.69 -1.13
CA THR A 101 -5.47 1.30 -2.53
C THR A 101 -6.21 -0.03 -2.71
N GLU A 102 -6.46 -0.74 -1.61
CA GLU A 102 -7.16 -2.02 -1.55
C GLU A 102 -7.86 -2.16 -0.20
N ALA A 103 -8.92 -2.96 -0.12
CA ALA A 103 -9.70 -3.18 1.10
C ALA A 103 -8.85 -3.61 2.31
N ARG A 104 -7.79 -4.40 2.12
CA ARG A 104 -6.86 -4.79 3.22
C ARG A 104 -6.04 -3.63 3.75
N THR A 105 -5.67 -2.67 2.91
CA THR A 105 -4.85 -1.53 3.30
C THR A 105 -5.64 -0.49 4.09
N THR A 106 -6.98 -0.48 3.98
CA THR A 106 -7.85 0.45 4.73
C THR A 106 -7.67 0.36 6.23
N LYS A 107 -7.53 -0.88 6.77
CA LYS A 107 -7.30 -1.09 8.22
C LYS A 107 -5.96 -0.55 8.70
N VAL A 108 -4.96 -0.55 7.84
CA VAL A 108 -3.65 0.02 8.13
C VAL A 108 -3.77 1.54 8.15
N VAL A 109 -4.32 2.11 7.08
CA VAL A 109 -4.47 3.57 6.93
C VAL A 109 -5.38 4.16 8.00
N SER A 110 -6.48 3.48 8.38
CA SER A 110 -7.39 3.96 9.43
C SER A 110 -6.70 4.19 10.78
N LYS A 111 -5.68 3.39 11.12
CA LYS A 111 -4.95 3.44 12.39
C LYS A 111 -3.82 4.47 12.43
N LEU A 112 -3.51 5.11 11.31
CA LEU A 112 -2.44 6.10 11.25
C LEU A 112 -2.80 7.34 12.07
N ASN A 113 -1.80 7.99 12.64
CA ASN A 113 -1.98 9.26 13.33
C ASN A 113 -2.13 10.42 12.31
N LYS A 114 -2.47 11.61 12.80
CA LYS A 114 -2.74 12.80 11.96
C LYS A 114 -1.52 13.27 11.15
N LYS A 115 -0.28 13.00 11.61
CA LYS A 115 0.96 13.37 10.88
C LYS A 115 1.11 12.62 9.56
N LYS A 116 0.46 11.47 9.42
CA LYS A 116 0.49 10.66 8.19
C LYS A 116 -0.46 11.18 7.11
N GLY A 117 -1.20 12.26 7.38
CA GLY A 117 -2.03 12.97 6.43
C GLY A 117 -3.53 12.66 6.50
N ARG A 118 -4.29 13.34 5.65
CA ARG A 118 -5.72 13.06 5.44
C ARG A 118 -5.86 11.70 4.79
N LYS A 119 -6.76 10.89 5.31
CA LYS A 119 -6.93 9.48 4.94
C LYS A 119 -7.98 9.31 3.87
N TYR A 120 -7.60 8.63 2.79
CA TYR A 120 -8.49 8.29 1.69
C TYR A 120 -8.48 6.79 1.43
N TYR A 121 -9.58 6.29 0.87
CA TYR A 121 -9.68 4.96 0.30
C TYR A 121 -10.01 5.09 -1.19
N PHE A 122 -9.08 4.72 -2.05
CA PHE A 122 -9.25 4.68 -3.49
C PHE A 122 -9.91 3.36 -3.88
N ILE A 123 -11.21 3.43 -4.17
CA ILE A 123 -12.05 2.27 -4.47
C ILE A 123 -12.00 2.01 -5.97
N GLN A 124 -11.31 0.96 -6.38
CA GLN A 124 -11.22 0.57 -7.79
C GLN A 124 -12.28 -0.46 -8.18
N ASN A 125 -12.71 -1.29 -7.23
CA ASN A 125 -13.68 -2.36 -7.43
C ASN A 125 -14.28 -2.80 -6.09
N TYR A 126 -15.41 -3.51 -6.16
CA TYR A 126 -15.98 -4.21 -5.00
C TYR A 126 -15.26 -5.56 -4.83
N GLU A 127 -14.19 -5.56 -4.04
CA GLU A 127 -13.16 -6.62 -3.97
C GLU A 127 -13.63 -7.85 -3.15
N THR A 128 -14.66 -8.55 -3.60
CA THR A 128 -15.27 -9.68 -2.89
C THR A 128 -14.26 -10.78 -2.55
N TRP A 129 -13.26 -10.99 -3.41
CA TRP A 129 -12.19 -11.98 -3.22
C TRP A 129 -11.19 -11.67 -2.10
N THR A 130 -11.16 -10.43 -1.60
CA THR A 130 -10.11 -9.97 -0.67
C THR A 130 -10.19 -10.66 0.70
N PHE A 131 -11.39 -10.98 1.18
CA PHE A 131 -11.62 -11.57 2.51
C PHE A 131 -12.25 -12.96 2.43
N ASN A 132 -11.89 -13.79 1.45
CA ASN A 132 -12.51 -15.08 1.20
C ASN A 132 -14.04 -14.96 1.10
N GLU A 133 -14.50 -14.01 0.28
CA GLU A 133 -15.91 -13.73 0.01
C GLU A 133 -16.74 -13.28 1.24
N ASN A 134 -16.09 -12.89 2.32
CA ASN A 134 -16.76 -12.31 3.47
C ASN A 134 -17.19 -10.86 3.19
N ILE A 135 -18.41 -10.71 2.70
CA ILE A 135 -19.00 -9.42 2.28
C ILE A 135 -19.17 -8.46 3.45
N GLU A 136 -19.53 -8.94 4.64
CA GLU A 136 -19.65 -8.09 5.83
C GLU A 136 -18.30 -7.45 6.17
N LYS A 137 -17.23 -8.25 6.16
CA LYS A 137 -15.87 -7.77 6.42
C LYS A 137 -15.40 -6.76 5.37
N LEU A 138 -15.77 -6.96 4.12
CA LEU A 138 -15.53 -6.01 3.04
C LEU A 138 -16.31 -4.70 3.28
N ASN A 139 -17.61 -4.78 3.54
CA ASN A 139 -18.47 -3.61 3.78
C ASN A 139 -17.99 -2.79 4.98
N ASN A 140 -17.44 -3.42 5.99
CA ASN A 140 -16.87 -2.74 7.15
C ASN A 140 -15.62 -1.90 6.79
N THR A 141 -14.94 -2.17 5.68
CA THR A 141 -13.79 -1.33 5.24
C THR A 141 -14.21 0.06 4.81
N PHE A 142 -15.40 0.22 4.23
CA PHE A 142 -15.95 1.51 3.82
C PHE A 142 -16.38 2.41 4.99
N LYS A 143 -16.50 1.82 6.20
CA LYS A 143 -16.94 2.50 7.44
C LYS A 143 -15.79 2.87 8.37
N LEU A 144 -14.53 2.74 7.94
CA LEU A 144 -13.35 2.97 8.79
C LEU A 144 -12.97 4.45 8.94
N GLY A 145 -13.81 5.39 8.49
CA GLY A 145 -13.57 6.84 8.61
C GLY A 145 -12.53 7.39 7.63
N LEU A 146 -12.27 6.68 6.51
CA LEU A 146 -11.54 7.21 5.38
C LEU A 146 -12.49 7.92 4.43
N ASN A 147 -11.99 8.94 3.72
CA ASN A 147 -12.75 9.54 2.61
C ASN A 147 -12.69 8.60 1.41
N ASN A 148 -13.83 8.09 0.99
CA ASN A 148 -13.93 7.19 -0.16
C ASN A 148 -13.87 8.00 -1.47
N ILE A 149 -13.01 7.59 -2.40
CA ILE A 149 -12.80 8.20 -3.72
C ILE A 149 -12.71 7.14 -4.81
#